data_215745a2901563cc92ebb9cb5796eec1
#
_entry.id   215745a2901563cc92ebb9cb5796eec1
#
_cell.length_a   1.000
_cell.length_b   1.000
_cell.length_c   1.000
_cell.angle_alpha   90.00
_cell.angle_beta   90.00
_cell.angle_gamma   90.00
#
_symmetry.space_group_name_H-M   'P 1'
#
loop_
_entity.id
_entity.type
_entity.pdbx_description
1 polymer ?
#
loop_
_entity_poly.entity_id
_entity_poly.type
_entity_poly.pdbx_seq_one_letter_code
_entity_poly.pdbx_strand_id
1 'polypeptide(L)'
;MAREDGKLEVNGVTYDVVTLDYETFFGKDYTLSGKINTSEYVRDDRFHVHGVAIKKGNGKTLWYTGRNIALALKEIDWSKTAMVGHNTAFDGFITSEVYGHKPAFYVDTLSMSRATRGHATRHDLDTVAKAFGHGGKVKRDALANTKDKVQLTKDEEAKLGGYAVDDVDDTYRIFWDMYPHVPDDELRLIDITMRMFCDPVLEIDIPRVKAELENELGAKAAALLRSGAQVDDLMSNDKFARLLQAAGAQLPQKISPSTGKLTYAFAKSDLAFQDLMKNGNDKVRALCEARLKVKSTIGETRANRFLEAGRDGMKLPILLNFSGAHTHRWSGGNKMNLQNLKRGGELRRSIL
;
A
#
# COMPACT_ATOMS: atom_id res chain seq x y z
N MET A 1 30.97 -4.08 4.68
CA MET A 1 31.84 -4.01 3.47
C MET A 1 31.08 -4.64 2.32
N ALA A 2 30.89 -3.92 1.20
CA ALA A 2 30.34 -4.53 -0.01
C ALA A 2 31.21 -5.74 -0.40
N ARG A 3 30.59 -6.87 -0.80
CA ARG A 3 31.36 -7.98 -1.36
C ARG A 3 32.03 -7.50 -2.65
N GLU A 4 33.32 -7.79 -2.81
CA GLU A 4 34.10 -7.34 -3.97
C GLU A 4 33.56 -7.85 -5.31
N ASP A 5 32.83 -8.96 -5.29
CA ASP A 5 32.21 -9.58 -6.47
C ASP A 5 30.80 -9.07 -6.81
N GLY A 6 30.18 -8.24 -5.94
CA GLY A 6 28.82 -7.72 -6.15
C GLY A 6 27.73 -8.81 -6.26
N LYS A 7 27.95 -9.98 -5.62
CA LYS A 7 27.04 -11.13 -5.65
C LYS A 7 26.42 -11.39 -4.29
N LEU A 8 25.15 -11.74 -4.31
CA LEU A 8 24.37 -12.16 -3.14
C LEU A 8 24.33 -13.69 -3.07
N GLU A 9 24.62 -14.24 -1.91
CA GLU A 9 24.44 -15.66 -1.62
C GLU A 9 23.34 -15.85 -0.57
N VAL A 10 22.35 -16.67 -0.86
CA VAL A 10 21.26 -17.03 0.06
C VAL A 10 21.04 -18.53 0.01
N ASN A 11 21.21 -19.22 1.14
CA ASN A 11 21.07 -20.68 1.27
C ASN A 11 21.84 -21.47 0.19
N GLY A 12 23.08 -21.07 -0.12
CA GLY A 12 23.95 -21.72 -1.11
C GLY A 12 23.60 -21.39 -2.57
N VAL A 13 22.65 -20.52 -2.83
CA VAL A 13 22.35 -20.00 -4.18
C VAL A 13 22.97 -18.63 -4.35
N THR A 14 23.72 -18.43 -5.44
CA THR A 14 24.38 -17.17 -5.76
C THR A 14 23.61 -16.42 -6.84
N TYR A 15 23.37 -15.13 -6.59
CA TYR A 15 22.65 -14.22 -7.50
C TYR A 15 23.53 -13.04 -7.88
N ASP A 16 23.41 -12.56 -9.12
CA ASP A 16 23.95 -11.28 -9.54
C ASP A 16 23.07 -10.15 -8.94
N VAL A 17 23.69 -9.18 -8.27
CA VAL A 17 22.94 -8.08 -7.64
C VAL A 17 22.68 -6.97 -8.65
N VAL A 18 21.42 -6.57 -8.77
CA VAL A 18 21.00 -5.36 -9.50
C VAL A 18 20.21 -4.47 -8.55
N THR A 19 20.73 -3.29 -8.26
CA THR A 19 20.04 -2.27 -7.48
C THR A 19 19.41 -1.26 -8.44
N LEU A 20 18.13 -0.95 -8.28
CA LEU A 20 17.46 0.01 -9.15
C LEU A 20 16.38 0.82 -8.40
N ASP A 21 16.05 1.99 -8.99
CA ASP A 21 15.02 2.90 -8.51
C ASP A 21 14.39 3.63 -9.71
N TYR A 22 13.05 3.63 -9.77
CA TYR A 22 12.28 4.28 -10.83
C TYR A 22 11.75 5.63 -10.38
N GLU A 23 11.93 6.62 -11.25
CA GLU A 23 11.28 7.91 -11.11
C GLU A 23 10.06 8.00 -12.04
N THR A 24 8.91 8.37 -11.48
CA THR A 24 7.63 8.33 -12.18
C THR A 24 6.89 9.65 -12.10
N PHE A 25 5.99 9.88 -13.07
CA PHE A 25 5.09 11.03 -13.07
C PHE A 25 4.15 11.00 -11.87
N PHE A 26 3.98 12.14 -11.21
CA PHE A 26 2.97 12.35 -10.19
C PHE A 26 2.37 13.74 -10.26
N GLY A 27 1.14 13.88 -9.76
CA GLY A 27 0.42 15.15 -9.79
C GLY A 27 -0.49 15.34 -8.59
N LYS A 28 -1.23 16.46 -8.59
CA LYS A 28 -2.13 16.84 -7.49
C LYS A 28 -3.14 15.74 -7.12
N ASP A 29 -3.76 15.12 -8.14
CA ASP A 29 -4.81 14.11 -7.98
C ASP A 29 -4.32 12.70 -8.33
N TYR A 30 -3.02 12.53 -8.57
CA TYR A 30 -2.38 11.30 -8.95
C TYR A 30 -1.07 11.12 -8.18
N THR A 31 -1.16 10.57 -6.97
CA THR A 31 -0.02 10.39 -6.08
C THR A 31 -0.28 9.28 -5.07
N LEU A 32 0.76 8.54 -4.70
CA LEU A 32 0.73 7.49 -3.69
C LEU A 32 0.40 8.00 -2.28
N SER A 33 0.65 9.25 -1.98
CA SER A 33 0.27 9.90 -0.71
C SER A 33 -1.24 10.12 -0.59
N GLY A 34 -1.98 10.08 -1.70
CA GLY A 34 -3.43 10.27 -1.79
C GLY A 34 -4.25 9.01 -1.50
N LYS A 35 -5.36 8.86 -2.23
CA LYS A 35 -6.29 7.72 -2.11
C LYS A 35 -5.86 6.51 -2.94
N ILE A 36 -5.04 6.70 -3.96
CA ILE A 36 -4.58 5.69 -4.92
C ILE A 36 -3.58 4.77 -4.23
N ASN A 37 -3.68 3.47 -4.43
CA ASN A 37 -2.70 2.49 -3.97
C ASN A 37 -1.64 2.23 -5.06
N THR A 38 -0.57 1.49 -4.72
CA THR A 38 0.55 1.25 -5.65
C THR A 38 0.13 0.54 -6.93
N SER A 39 -0.71 -0.49 -6.84
CA SER A 39 -1.16 -1.21 -8.04
C SER A 39 -2.13 -0.37 -8.89
N GLU A 40 -3.04 0.39 -8.27
CA GLU A 40 -3.89 1.34 -8.98
C GLU A 40 -3.06 2.43 -9.66
N TYR A 41 -2.00 2.92 -8.99
CA TYR A 41 -1.11 3.94 -9.54
C TYR A 41 -0.35 3.45 -10.78
N VAL A 42 0.24 2.26 -10.72
CA VAL A 42 1.02 1.70 -11.83
C VAL A 42 0.12 1.28 -13.01
N ARG A 43 -1.12 0.86 -12.74
CA ARG A 43 -2.09 0.41 -13.75
C ARG A 43 -3.00 1.52 -14.29
N ASP A 44 -2.83 2.75 -13.84
CA ASP A 44 -3.58 3.93 -14.32
C ASP A 44 -3.05 4.40 -15.67
N ASP A 45 -3.92 4.87 -16.56
CA ASP A 45 -3.55 5.36 -17.89
C ASP A 45 -2.60 6.58 -17.86
N ARG A 46 -2.53 7.27 -16.72
CA ARG A 46 -1.59 8.39 -16.48
C ARG A 46 -0.19 7.93 -16.11
N PHE A 47 -0.01 6.62 -15.87
CA PHE A 47 1.29 6.11 -15.43
C PHE A 47 2.38 6.39 -16.47
N HIS A 48 3.44 7.05 -16.04
CA HIS A 48 4.58 7.36 -16.90
C HIS A 48 5.88 7.23 -16.10
N VAL A 49 6.86 6.55 -16.68
CA VAL A 49 8.21 6.42 -16.13
C VAL A 49 9.10 7.48 -16.75
N HIS A 50 9.60 8.40 -15.94
CA HIS A 50 10.59 9.39 -16.36
C HIS A 50 11.95 8.74 -16.63
N GLY A 51 12.34 7.81 -15.78
CA GLY A 51 13.59 7.09 -15.92
C GLY A 51 13.80 6.05 -14.82
N VAL A 52 14.92 5.33 -14.94
CA VAL A 52 15.39 4.36 -13.95
C VAL A 52 16.89 4.50 -13.75
N ALA A 53 17.33 4.55 -12.51
CA ALA A 53 18.73 4.38 -12.16
C ALA A 53 19.03 2.90 -11.91
N ILE A 54 20.07 2.36 -12.51
CA ILE A 54 20.44 0.94 -12.41
C ILE A 54 21.93 0.81 -12.06
N LYS A 55 22.20 0.00 -11.04
CA LYS A 55 23.55 -0.43 -10.65
C LYS A 55 23.66 -1.95 -10.76
N LYS A 56 24.56 -2.44 -11.59
CA LYS A 56 24.87 -3.89 -11.75
C LYS A 56 26.09 -4.24 -10.90
N GLY A 57 25.90 -5.08 -9.88
CA GLY A 57 26.95 -5.43 -8.92
C GLY A 57 27.60 -4.19 -8.28
N ASN A 58 28.91 -4.17 -8.22
CA ASN A 58 29.71 -3.03 -7.73
C ASN A 58 30.05 -1.99 -8.82
N GLY A 59 29.45 -2.10 -10.01
CA GLY A 59 29.69 -1.19 -11.13
C GLY A 59 29.14 0.22 -10.87
N LYS A 60 29.33 1.10 -11.87
CA LYS A 60 28.79 2.46 -11.83
C LYS A 60 27.26 2.44 -11.99
N THR A 61 26.57 3.25 -11.22
CA THR A 61 25.13 3.50 -11.40
C THR A 61 24.91 4.35 -12.65
N LEU A 62 23.97 3.93 -13.49
CA LEU A 62 23.63 4.61 -14.75
C LEU A 62 22.15 4.97 -14.74
N TRP A 63 21.83 6.16 -15.29
CA TRP A 63 20.48 6.66 -15.49
C TRP A 63 20.01 6.40 -16.91
N TYR A 64 18.81 5.84 -17.07
CA TYR A 64 18.19 5.52 -18.36
C TYR A 64 16.83 6.16 -18.46
N THR A 65 16.50 6.73 -19.65
CA THR A 65 15.22 7.36 -19.95
C THR A 65 14.61 6.88 -21.27
N GLY A 66 13.32 7.06 -21.44
CA GLY A 66 12.61 6.70 -22.66
C GLY A 66 12.84 5.23 -23.06
N ARG A 67 13.07 5.00 -24.36
CA ARG A 67 13.29 3.65 -24.90
C ARG A 67 14.51 2.91 -24.32
N ASN A 68 15.47 3.66 -23.80
CA ASN A 68 16.69 3.06 -23.24
C ASN A 68 16.41 2.30 -21.94
N ILE A 69 15.32 2.57 -21.23
CA ILE A 69 14.88 1.81 -20.07
C ILE A 69 14.69 0.33 -20.44
N ALA A 70 13.81 0.07 -21.41
CA ALA A 70 13.52 -1.31 -21.83
C ALA A 70 14.76 -2.03 -22.38
N LEU A 71 15.66 -1.31 -23.09
CA LEU A 71 16.93 -1.87 -23.57
C LEU A 71 17.84 -2.26 -22.41
N ALA A 72 18.06 -1.39 -21.42
CA ALA A 72 18.90 -1.66 -20.27
C ALA A 72 18.39 -2.82 -19.40
N LEU A 73 17.05 -2.90 -19.21
CA LEU A 73 16.43 -4.00 -18.47
C LEU A 73 16.52 -5.34 -19.22
N LYS A 74 16.44 -5.34 -20.56
CA LYS A 74 16.59 -6.55 -21.39
C LYS A 74 17.98 -7.15 -21.34
N GLU A 75 19.02 -6.36 -21.07
CA GLU A 75 20.40 -6.84 -20.91
C GLU A 75 20.68 -7.57 -19.60
N ILE A 76 19.73 -7.62 -18.68
CA ILE A 76 19.85 -8.27 -17.38
C ILE A 76 19.32 -9.70 -17.46
N ASP A 77 20.11 -10.68 -17.04
CA ASP A 77 19.64 -12.06 -16.87
C ASP A 77 18.83 -12.16 -15.55
N TRP A 78 17.55 -11.80 -15.64
CA TRP A 78 16.64 -11.80 -14.49
C TRP A 78 16.49 -13.17 -13.82
N SER A 79 16.76 -14.26 -14.53
CA SER A 79 16.70 -15.62 -13.98
C SER A 79 17.81 -15.94 -12.97
N LYS A 80 18.84 -15.09 -12.91
CA LYS A 80 19.99 -15.19 -11.99
C LYS A 80 20.16 -13.95 -11.12
N THR A 81 19.26 -12.98 -11.24
CA THR A 81 19.40 -11.67 -10.61
C THR A 81 18.63 -11.57 -9.31
N ALA A 82 19.28 -11.06 -8.26
CA ALA A 82 18.64 -10.49 -7.10
C ALA A 82 18.42 -8.98 -7.32
N MET A 83 17.16 -8.57 -7.40
CA MET A 83 16.79 -7.17 -7.49
C MET A 83 16.74 -6.56 -6.09
N VAL A 84 17.51 -5.50 -5.88
CA VAL A 84 17.58 -4.75 -4.62
C VAL A 84 16.95 -3.36 -4.81
N GLY A 85 16.06 -2.99 -3.90
CA GLY A 85 15.45 -1.66 -3.84
C GLY A 85 15.22 -1.20 -2.41
N HIS A 86 14.75 0.03 -2.25
CA HIS A 86 14.25 0.54 -0.98
C HIS A 86 12.75 0.81 -1.09
N ASN A 87 11.91 -0.02 -0.50
CA ASN A 87 10.49 -0.17 -0.80
C ASN A 87 10.26 -0.88 -2.15
N THR A 88 11.00 -1.96 -2.34
CA THR A 88 11.11 -2.76 -3.58
C THR A 88 9.76 -3.17 -4.17
N ALA A 89 8.69 -3.20 -3.38
CA ALA A 89 7.34 -3.47 -3.89
C ALA A 89 6.92 -2.50 -5.00
N PHE A 90 7.34 -1.23 -4.96
CA PHE A 90 7.04 -0.25 -6.00
C PHE A 90 7.83 -0.54 -7.28
N ASP A 91 9.15 -0.60 -7.16
CA ASP A 91 10.06 -0.80 -8.30
C ASP A 91 9.94 -2.20 -8.89
N GLY A 92 9.79 -3.21 -8.04
CA GLY A 92 9.57 -4.60 -8.46
C GLY A 92 8.26 -4.76 -9.23
N PHE A 93 7.19 -4.08 -8.82
CA PHE A 93 5.92 -4.12 -9.53
C PHE A 93 5.99 -3.42 -10.90
N ILE A 94 6.72 -2.31 -11.01
CA ILE A 94 6.99 -1.67 -12.30
C ILE A 94 7.82 -2.61 -13.20
N THR A 95 8.87 -3.21 -12.64
CA THR A 95 9.74 -4.13 -13.39
C THR A 95 8.96 -5.34 -13.93
N SER A 96 8.04 -5.90 -13.17
CA SER A 96 7.25 -7.07 -13.57
C SER A 96 6.02 -6.71 -14.40
N GLU A 97 5.21 -5.75 -13.96
CA GLU A 97 3.92 -5.43 -14.56
C GLU A 97 4.07 -4.61 -15.86
N VAL A 98 5.01 -3.64 -15.87
CA VAL A 98 5.19 -2.74 -17.02
C VAL A 98 6.21 -3.28 -18.01
N TYR A 99 7.32 -3.82 -17.52
CA TYR A 99 8.42 -4.28 -18.38
C TYR A 99 8.47 -5.80 -18.56
N GLY A 100 7.66 -6.58 -17.83
CA GLY A 100 7.55 -8.02 -18.00
C GLY A 100 8.75 -8.82 -17.45
N HIS A 101 9.59 -8.24 -16.61
CA HIS A 101 10.76 -8.90 -16.05
C HIS A 101 10.55 -9.36 -14.62
N LYS A 102 10.94 -10.60 -14.32
CA LYS A 102 10.77 -11.23 -13.00
C LYS A 102 12.12 -11.65 -12.44
N PRO A 103 12.64 -10.95 -11.43
CA PRO A 103 13.89 -11.31 -10.78
C PRO A 103 13.83 -12.69 -10.12
N ALA A 104 14.96 -13.40 -10.13
CA ALA A 104 15.10 -14.66 -9.41
C ALA A 104 14.98 -14.49 -7.90
N PHE A 105 15.31 -13.31 -7.37
CA PHE A 105 15.21 -12.98 -5.96
C PHE A 105 14.93 -11.49 -5.76
N TYR A 106 14.04 -11.16 -4.81
CA TYR A 106 13.76 -9.77 -4.42
C TYR A 106 14.37 -9.47 -3.06
N VAL A 107 15.04 -8.35 -2.95
CA VAL A 107 15.55 -7.80 -1.68
C VAL A 107 14.94 -6.43 -1.44
N ASP A 108 14.41 -6.21 -0.25
CA ASP A 108 13.85 -4.93 0.16
C ASP A 108 14.58 -4.38 1.38
N THR A 109 15.39 -3.35 1.18
CA THR A 109 16.17 -2.73 2.26
C THR A 109 15.29 -2.02 3.30
N LEU A 110 14.06 -1.60 2.95
CA LEU A 110 13.07 -1.10 3.89
C LEU A 110 12.63 -2.20 4.88
N SER A 111 12.34 -3.40 4.36
CA SER A 111 12.00 -4.58 5.16
C SER A 111 13.17 -5.05 6.03
N MET A 112 14.40 -5.09 5.47
CA MET A 112 15.61 -5.39 6.23
C MET A 112 15.83 -4.39 7.38
N SER A 113 15.63 -3.10 7.13
CA SER A 113 15.75 -2.07 8.15
C SER A 113 14.71 -2.22 9.27
N ARG A 114 13.46 -2.59 8.95
CA ARG A 114 12.43 -2.88 9.96
C ARG A 114 12.81 -4.07 10.85
N ALA A 115 13.34 -5.13 10.26
CA ALA A 115 13.76 -6.32 10.98
C ALA A 115 14.97 -6.07 11.89
N THR A 116 15.96 -5.31 11.44
CA THR A 116 17.24 -5.11 12.16
C THR A 116 17.23 -3.93 13.13
N ARG A 117 16.44 -2.87 12.85
CA ARG A 117 16.46 -1.63 13.63
C ARG A 117 15.23 -1.40 14.49
N GLY A 118 14.19 -2.24 14.33
CA GLY A 118 12.95 -2.15 15.10
C GLY A 118 12.11 -0.89 14.81
N HIS A 119 10.95 -0.79 15.43
CA HIS A 119 9.93 0.22 15.12
C HIS A 119 10.10 1.58 15.80
N ALA A 120 11.11 1.75 16.65
CA ALA A 120 11.37 3.03 17.31
C ALA A 120 12.03 4.09 16.40
N THR A 121 12.45 3.68 15.19
CA THR A 121 13.13 4.53 14.23
C THR A 121 12.36 4.65 12.92
N ARG A 122 12.63 5.70 12.15
CA ARG A 122 12.13 5.82 10.78
C ARG A 122 12.95 4.93 9.85
N HIS A 123 12.31 4.47 8.78
CA HIS A 123 12.89 3.53 7.81
C HIS A 123 12.91 4.09 6.38
N ASP A 124 12.68 5.39 6.20
CA ASP A 124 12.94 6.03 4.90
C ASP A 124 14.44 5.98 4.55
N LEU A 125 14.75 5.95 3.26
CA LEU A 125 16.10 5.75 2.75
C LEU A 125 17.12 6.71 3.38
N ASP A 126 16.80 8.00 3.44
CA ASP A 126 17.69 9.03 4.00
C ASP A 126 18.00 8.77 5.49
N THR A 127 16.98 8.39 6.28
CA THR A 127 17.17 8.06 7.70
C THR A 127 18.02 6.81 7.89
N VAL A 128 17.82 5.78 7.06
CA VAL A 128 18.59 4.52 7.14
C VAL A 128 20.03 4.76 6.69
N ALA A 129 20.23 5.44 5.56
CA ALA A 129 21.56 5.74 5.03
C ALA A 129 22.39 6.53 6.04
N LYS A 130 21.83 7.59 6.65
CA LYS A 130 22.51 8.37 7.71
C LYS A 130 22.90 7.52 8.91
N ALA A 131 22.06 6.56 9.31
CA ALA A 131 22.38 5.70 10.45
C ALA A 131 23.55 4.76 10.20
N PHE A 132 23.85 4.44 8.93
CA PHE A 132 25.02 3.68 8.52
C PHE A 132 26.21 4.56 8.08
N GLY A 133 26.11 5.88 8.30
CA GLY A 133 27.19 6.82 7.92
C GLY A 133 27.21 7.17 6.44
N HIS A 134 26.18 6.81 5.70
CA HIS A 134 25.94 7.21 4.32
C HIS A 134 24.93 8.35 4.22
N GLY A 135 24.65 8.82 3.01
CA GLY A 135 23.69 9.89 2.78
C GLY A 135 24.22 11.25 3.20
N GLY A 136 23.36 12.17 3.36
CA GLY A 136 23.70 13.59 3.58
C GLY A 136 23.21 14.42 2.42
N LYS A 137 22.33 13.88 1.64
CA LYS A 137 21.79 14.54 0.48
C LYS A 137 20.54 15.30 0.76
N VAL A 138 20.73 16.45 0.46
CA VAL A 138 19.66 17.39 0.26
C VAL A 138 19.30 17.31 -1.19
N LYS A 139 18.10 16.87 -1.54
CA LYS A 139 17.50 17.38 -2.80
C LYS A 139 16.07 16.87 -3.00
N ARG A 140 15.23 17.13 -2.03
CA ARG A 140 13.76 17.09 -2.21
C ARG A 140 13.30 18.03 -3.35
N ASP A 141 14.13 18.99 -3.74
CA ASP A 141 13.83 19.96 -4.81
C ASP A 141 13.78 19.32 -6.21
N ALA A 142 14.54 18.24 -6.46
CA ALA A 142 14.52 17.55 -7.75
C ALA A 142 13.12 16.96 -8.04
N LEU A 143 12.54 16.24 -7.07
CA LEU A 143 11.18 15.68 -7.16
C LEU A 143 10.10 16.78 -7.22
N ALA A 144 10.22 17.82 -6.40
CA ALA A 144 9.22 18.89 -6.38
C ALA A 144 9.08 19.59 -7.75
N ASN A 145 10.18 19.70 -8.49
CA ASN A 145 10.21 20.35 -9.80
C ASN A 145 9.60 19.50 -10.92
N THR A 146 9.37 18.19 -10.73
CA THR A 146 8.77 17.29 -11.75
C THR A 146 7.26 17.10 -11.55
N LYS A 147 6.69 17.64 -10.47
CA LYS A 147 5.27 17.54 -10.18
C LYS A 147 4.41 18.10 -11.33
N ASP A 148 3.36 17.35 -11.70
CA ASP A 148 2.41 17.67 -12.79
C ASP A 148 3.06 17.78 -14.20
N LYS A 149 4.28 17.25 -14.38
CA LYS A 149 5.01 17.29 -15.66
C LYS A 149 5.24 15.88 -16.20
N VAL A 150 4.64 15.57 -17.34
CA VAL A 150 4.92 14.32 -18.07
C VAL A 150 6.21 14.45 -18.90
N GLN A 151 6.48 15.63 -19.43
CA GLN A 151 7.70 15.93 -20.17
C GLN A 151 8.60 16.83 -19.32
N LEU A 152 9.84 16.41 -19.14
CA LEU A 152 10.86 17.15 -18.41
C LEU A 152 11.79 17.87 -19.39
N THR A 153 12.28 19.01 -18.99
CA THR A 153 13.41 19.65 -19.67
C THR A 153 14.69 18.84 -19.43
N LYS A 154 15.71 19.03 -20.27
CA LYS A 154 17.01 18.34 -20.09
C LYS A 154 17.65 18.61 -18.74
N ASP A 155 17.49 19.81 -18.19
CA ASP A 155 18.00 20.17 -16.87
C ASP A 155 17.24 19.47 -15.73
N GLU A 156 15.91 19.41 -15.84
CA GLU A 156 15.06 18.68 -14.88
C GLU A 156 15.35 17.18 -14.91
N GLU A 157 15.48 16.60 -16.13
CA GLU A 157 15.83 15.17 -16.30
C GLU A 157 17.21 14.86 -15.71
N ALA A 158 18.21 15.72 -15.94
CA ALA A 158 19.55 15.55 -15.39
C ALA A 158 19.56 15.63 -13.85
N LYS A 159 18.80 16.56 -13.26
CA LYS A 159 18.66 16.68 -11.80
C LYS A 159 17.95 15.48 -11.19
N LEU A 160 16.85 15.03 -11.82
CA LEU A 160 16.11 13.85 -11.40
C LEU A 160 16.98 12.59 -11.49
N GLY A 161 17.72 12.42 -12.60
CA GLY A 161 18.65 11.31 -12.78
C GLY A 161 19.79 11.31 -11.76
N GLY A 162 20.33 12.49 -11.44
CA GLY A 162 21.32 12.62 -10.37
C GLY A 162 20.78 12.19 -9.00
N TYR A 163 19.53 12.58 -8.71
CA TYR A 163 18.85 12.18 -7.49
C TYR A 163 18.65 10.65 -7.42
N ALA A 164 18.09 10.03 -8.49
CA ALA A 164 17.88 8.59 -8.55
C ALA A 164 19.19 7.78 -8.47
N VAL A 165 20.26 8.25 -9.12
CA VAL A 165 21.60 7.63 -9.02
C VAL A 165 22.10 7.62 -7.59
N ASP A 166 21.91 8.71 -6.89
CA ASP A 166 22.28 8.85 -5.50
C ASP A 166 21.48 7.89 -4.59
N ASP A 167 20.16 7.77 -4.82
CA ASP A 167 19.28 6.88 -4.04
C ASP A 167 19.63 5.39 -4.29
N VAL A 168 19.97 5.01 -5.51
CA VAL A 168 20.45 3.66 -5.84
C VAL A 168 21.79 3.38 -5.16
N ASP A 169 22.73 4.32 -5.17
CA ASP A 169 24.03 4.13 -4.52
C ASP A 169 23.90 4.01 -2.99
N ASP A 170 23.02 4.80 -2.37
CA ASP A 170 22.74 4.69 -0.94
C ASP A 170 22.01 3.37 -0.63
N THR A 171 21.02 2.96 -1.44
CA THR A 171 20.32 1.67 -1.32
C THR A 171 21.30 0.49 -1.40
N TYR A 172 22.24 0.53 -2.35
CA TYR A 172 23.28 -0.48 -2.50
C TYR A 172 24.19 -0.58 -1.27
N ARG A 173 24.63 0.57 -0.73
CA ARG A 173 25.49 0.62 0.45
C ARG A 173 24.78 0.08 1.70
N ILE A 174 23.58 0.58 2.00
CA ILE A 174 22.81 0.10 3.18
C ILE A 174 22.41 -1.37 3.07
N PHE A 175 22.20 -1.88 1.84
CA PHE A 175 21.97 -3.31 1.64
C PHE A 175 23.16 -4.13 2.15
N TRP A 176 24.37 -3.79 1.73
CA TRP A 176 25.56 -4.53 2.14
C TRP A 176 25.91 -4.34 3.61
N ASP A 177 25.61 -3.19 4.20
CA ASP A 177 25.78 -2.97 5.63
C ASP A 177 24.79 -3.81 6.47
N MET A 178 23.56 -3.97 6.01
CA MET A 178 22.56 -4.77 6.72
C MET A 178 22.67 -6.28 6.44
N TYR A 179 23.15 -6.68 5.26
CA TYR A 179 23.18 -8.07 4.83
C TYR A 179 23.81 -9.04 5.87
N PRO A 180 24.96 -8.74 6.52
CA PRO A 180 25.52 -9.63 7.53
C PRO A 180 24.68 -9.83 8.78
N HIS A 181 23.65 -9.00 8.98
CA HIS A 181 22.78 -8.98 10.16
C HIS A 181 21.40 -9.55 9.88
N VAL A 182 21.11 -9.97 8.65
CA VAL A 182 19.83 -10.55 8.23
C VAL A 182 20.05 -12.01 7.87
N PRO A 183 19.48 -12.97 8.61
CA PRO A 183 19.57 -14.40 8.28
C PRO A 183 18.98 -14.70 6.90
N ASP A 184 19.49 -15.73 6.23
CA ASP A 184 19.02 -16.17 4.92
C ASP A 184 17.51 -16.46 4.91
N ASP A 185 16.97 -17.06 5.96
CA ASP A 185 15.53 -17.33 6.07
C ASP A 185 14.70 -16.05 6.12
N GLU A 186 15.19 -15.00 6.76
CA GLU A 186 14.53 -13.69 6.76
C GLU A 186 14.59 -13.03 5.36
N LEU A 187 15.71 -13.14 4.65
CA LEU A 187 15.81 -12.69 3.25
C LEU A 187 14.83 -13.44 2.35
N ARG A 188 14.65 -14.75 2.55
CA ARG A 188 13.64 -15.54 1.81
C ARG A 188 12.22 -15.11 2.13
N LEU A 189 11.92 -14.80 3.39
CA LEU A 189 10.60 -14.28 3.77
C LEU A 189 10.34 -12.89 3.16
N ILE A 190 11.37 -12.05 3.04
CA ILE A 190 11.29 -10.78 2.32
C ILE A 190 11.02 -11.02 0.83
N ASP A 191 11.77 -11.92 0.17
CA ASP A 191 11.54 -12.30 -1.24
C ASP A 191 10.11 -12.77 -1.48
N ILE A 192 9.61 -13.72 -0.69
CA ILE A 192 8.23 -14.21 -0.80
C ILE A 192 7.23 -13.08 -0.60
N THR A 193 7.47 -12.18 0.36
CA THR A 193 6.60 -11.04 0.62
C THR A 193 6.54 -10.09 -0.58
N MET A 194 7.67 -9.80 -1.20
CA MET A 194 7.72 -8.97 -2.42
C MET A 194 7.05 -9.68 -3.61
N ARG A 195 7.27 -10.99 -3.78
CA ARG A 195 6.65 -11.77 -4.88
C ARG A 195 5.13 -11.76 -4.82
N MET A 196 4.53 -11.84 -3.64
CA MET A 196 3.06 -11.76 -3.52
C MET A 196 2.48 -10.47 -4.12
N PHE A 197 3.27 -9.42 -4.21
CA PHE A 197 2.88 -8.16 -4.81
C PHE A 197 3.39 -7.99 -6.25
N CYS A 198 4.67 -8.24 -6.48
CA CYS A 198 5.34 -7.98 -7.75
C CYS A 198 5.02 -9.03 -8.82
N ASP A 199 4.81 -10.29 -8.42
CA ASP A 199 4.48 -11.42 -9.31
C ASP A 199 3.15 -12.06 -8.91
N PRO A 200 2.02 -11.31 -8.93
CA PRO A 200 0.75 -11.81 -8.42
C PRO A 200 0.26 -13.00 -9.25
N VAL A 201 -0.28 -14.02 -8.56
CA VAL A 201 -0.83 -15.25 -9.19
C VAL A 201 -2.31 -15.42 -8.92
N LEU A 202 -2.85 -14.77 -7.87
CA LEU A 202 -4.24 -14.91 -7.47
C LEU A 202 -5.17 -14.16 -8.42
N GLU A 203 -6.36 -14.71 -8.64
CA GLU A 203 -7.44 -14.10 -9.42
C GLU A 203 -8.57 -13.64 -8.52
N ILE A 204 -9.48 -12.85 -9.08
CA ILE A 204 -10.68 -12.39 -8.40
C ILE A 204 -11.90 -12.90 -9.16
N ASP A 205 -12.78 -13.59 -8.45
CA ASP A 205 -14.13 -13.94 -8.92
C ASP A 205 -14.97 -12.62 -8.99
N ILE A 206 -14.85 -11.91 -10.11
CA ILE A 206 -15.54 -10.63 -10.34
C ILE A 206 -17.07 -10.74 -10.19
N PRO A 207 -17.76 -11.77 -10.74
CA PRO A 207 -19.19 -11.97 -10.52
C PRO A 207 -19.55 -12.02 -9.03
N ARG A 208 -18.80 -12.76 -8.22
CA ARG A 208 -19.01 -12.87 -6.78
C ARG A 208 -18.84 -11.54 -6.06
N VAL A 209 -17.81 -10.78 -6.42
CA VAL A 209 -17.57 -9.44 -5.82
C VAL A 209 -18.69 -8.47 -6.18
N LYS A 210 -19.18 -8.49 -7.44
CA LYS A 210 -20.33 -7.66 -7.87
C LYS A 210 -21.58 -8.01 -7.09
N ALA A 211 -21.89 -9.30 -6.95
CA ALA A 211 -23.04 -9.74 -6.17
C ALA A 211 -22.96 -9.31 -4.70
N GLU A 212 -21.79 -9.40 -4.08
CA GLU A 212 -21.58 -8.92 -2.70
C GLU A 212 -21.76 -7.40 -2.59
N LEU A 213 -21.25 -6.63 -3.54
CA LEU A 213 -21.44 -5.17 -3.58
C LEU A 213 -22.93 -4.81 -3.72
N GLU A 214 -23.64 -5.47 -4.62
CA GLU A 214 -25.10 -5.29 -4.80
C GLU A 214 -25.88 -5.62 -3.53
N ASN A 215 -25.52 -6.70 -2.83
CA ASN A 215 -26.13 -7.10 -1.56
C ASN A 215 -25.88 -6.03 -0.47
N GLU A 216 -24.66 -5.51 -0.36
CA GLU A 216 -24.35 -4.44 0.62
C GLU A 216 -25.10 -3.14 0.31
N LEU A 217 -25.16 -2.73 -0.95
CA LEU A 217 -25.91 -1.55 -1.40
C LEU A 217 -27.43 -1.74 -1.21
N GLY A 218 -27.96 -2.90 -1.55
CA GLY A 218 -29.36 -3.26 -1.35
C GLY A 218 -29.76 -3.26 0.12
N ALA A 219 -28.93 -3.84 0.99
CA ALA A 219 -29.16 -3.83 2.43
C ALA A 219 -29.15 -2.41 3.02
N LYS A 220 -28.27 -1.54 2.51
CA LYS A 220 -28.21 -0.12 2.89
C LYS A 220 -29.47 0.63 2.45
N ALA A 221 -29.89 0.46 1.20
CA ALA A 221 -31.12 1.06 0.66
C ALA A 221 -32.36 0.61 1.42
N ALA A 222 -32.48 -0.68 1.71
CA ALA A 222 -33.60 -1.23 2.49
C ALA A 222 -33.64 -0.68 3.92
N ALA A 223 -32.48 -0.52 4.58
CA ALA A 223 -32.39 0.08 5.90
C ALA A 223 -32.81 1.56 5.90
N LEU A 224 -32.38 2.32 4.89
CA LEU A 224 -32.80 3.72 4.69
C LEU A 224 -34.33 3.82 4.52
N LEU A 225 -34.89 2.99 3.65
CA LEU A 225 -36.34 2.97 3.40
C LEU A 225 -37.14 2.68 4.70
N ARG A 226 -36.76 1.64 5.44
CA ARG A 226 -37.39 1.29 6.72
C ARG A 226 -37.29 2.41 7.75
N SER A 227 -36.14 3.10 7.79
CA SER A 227 -35.97 4.20 8.75
C SER A 227 -36.73 5.47 8.37
N GLY A 228 -37.03 5.67 7.08
CA GLY A 228 -37.59 6.92 6.56
C GLY A 228 -36.71 8.14 6.75
N ALA A 229 -35.42 7.94 7.04
CA ALA A 229 -34.44 9.02 7.26
C ALA A 229 -33.60 9.27 6.01
N GLN A 230 -33.09 10.48 5.88
CA GLN A 230 -32.10 10.81 4.82
C GLN A 230 -30.70 10.49 5.26
N VAL A 231 -29.82 10.22 4.28
CA VAL A 231 -28.37 9.92 4.52
C VAL A 231 -27.71 11.02 5.37
N ASP A 232 -27.94 12.28 5.04
CA ASP A 232 -27.36 13.44 5.75
C ASP A 232 -27.78 13.51 7.21
N ASP A 233 -29.02 13.12 7.51
CA ASP A 233 -29.52 13.11 8.89
C ASP A 233 -28.86 11.99 9.71
N LEU A 234 -28.63 10.85 9.07
CA LEU A 234 -27.94 9.72 9.69
C LEU A 234 -26.44 9.94 9.83
N MET A 235 -25.82 10.75 8.99
CA MET A 235 -24.38 11.07 9.07
C MET A 235 -24.06 12.07 10.18
N SER A 236 -24.93 13.04 10.44
CA SER A 236 -24.77 14.03 11.50
C SER A 236 -25.18 13.48 12.87
N ASN A 237 -24.34 13.68 13.89
CA ASN A 237 -24.70 13.27 15.25
C ASN A 237 -25.92 14.05 15.78
N ASP A 238 -25.97 15.36 15.55
CA ASP A 238 -27.03 16.22 16.07
C ASP A 238 -28.39 15.98 15.36
N LYS A 239 -28.34 15.80 14.04
CA LYS A 239 -29.55 15.47 13.29
C LYS A 239 -30.07 14.08 13.69
N PHE A 240 -29.19 13.09 13.83
CA PHE A 240 -29.54 11.76 14.27
C PHE A 240 -30.13 11.74 15.71
N ALA A 241 -29.56 12.53 16.63
CA ALA A 241 -30.09 12.69 17.97
C ALA A 241 -31.51 13.19 17.93
N ARG A 242 -31.82 14.20 17.10
CA ARG A 242 -33.20 14.71 16.92
C ARG A 242 -34.14 13.65 16.40
N LEU A 243 -33.70 12.82 15.44
CA LEU A 243 -34.54 11.71 14.95
C LEU A 243 -34.82 10.68 16.03
N LEU A 244 -33.84 10.33 16.86
CA LEU A 244 -34.04 9.42 17.99
C LEU A 244 -34.99 9.99 19.04
N GLN A 245 -34.84 11.28 19.40
CA GLN A 245 -35.74 11.96 20.33
C GLN A 245 -37.19 11.98 19.80
N ALA A 246 -37.35 12.32 18.51
CA ALA A 246 -38.69 12.31 17.88
C ALA A 246 -39.30 10.90 17.84
N ALA A 247 -38.48 9.85 17.84
CA ALA A 247 -38.90 8.46 17.95
C ALA A 247 -39.08 7.99 19.41
N GLY A 248 -38.95 8.87 20.41
CA GLY A 248 -39.15 8.59 21.83
C GLY A 248 -37.96 7.93 22.54
N ALA A 249 -36.77 7.95 21.96
CA ALA A 249 -35.58 7.38 22.60
C ALA A 249 -34.91 8.36 23.56
N GLN A 250 -34.39 7.85 24.66
CA GLN A 250 -33.41 8.57 25.48
C GLN A 250 -32.05 8.57 24.78
N LEU A 251 -31.40 9.74 24.72
CA LEU A 251 -30.13 9.88 24.02
C LEU A 251 -28.97 9.36 24.87
N PRO A 252 -28.24 8.33 24.39
CA PRO A 252 -27.07 7.85 25.09
C PRO A 252 -25.91 8.84 24.95
N GLN A 253 -25.29 9.16 26.06
CA GLN A 253 -24.15 10.07 26.14
C GLN A 253 -22.95 9.42 26.83
N LYS A 254 -21.75 9.90 26.53
CA LYS A 254 -20.50 9.48 27.16
C LYS A 254 -19.50 10.62 27.20
N ILE A 255 -18.51 10.50 28.06
CA ILE A 255 -17.35 11.40 28.03
C ILE A 255 -16.40 10.92 26.93
N SER A 256 -16.03 11.81 26.03
CA SER A 256 -15.07 11.52 24.97
C SER A 256 -13.68 11.29 25.56
N PRO A 257 -13.04 10.12 25.33
CA PRO A 257 -11.69 9.86 25.83
C PRO A 257 -10.62 10.81 25.30
N SER A 258 -10.83 11.37 24.09
CA SER A 258 -9.86 12.26 23.45
C SER A 258 -10.01 13.73 23.83
N THR A 259 -11.21 14.18 24.18
CA THR A 259 -11.49 15.60 24.44
C THR A 259 -11.96 15.89 25.86
N GLY A 260 -12.33 14.87 26.65
CA GLY A 260 -12.92 15.03 27.98
C GLY A 260 -14.31 15.64 27.99
N LYS A 261 -14.92 15.92 26.83
CA LYS A 261 -16.24 16.57 26.73
C LYS A 261 -17.35 15.52 26.60
N LEU A 262 -18.52 15.90 27.09
CA LEU A 262 -19.76 15.11 26.90
C LEU A 262 -20.10 15.04 25.41
N THR A 263 -20.37 13.83 24.89
CA THR A 263 -20.73 13.58 23.51
C THR A 263 -21.74 12.44 23.41
N TYR A 264 -22.41 12.32 22.26
CA TYR A 264 -23.33 11.20 22.02
C TYR A 264 -22.58 9.86 21.91
N ALA A 265 -23.12 8.83 22.55
CA ALA A 265 -22.60 7.47 22.52
C ALA A 265 -23.27 6.67 21.39
N PHE A 266 -22.97 6.99 20.11
CA PHE A 266 -23.58 6.40 18.92
C PHE A 266 -22.64 5.46 18.14
N ALA A 267 -21.52 5.05 18.71
CA ALA A 267 -20.66 4.07 18.08
C ALA A 267 -21.22 2.66 18.24
N LYS A 268 -20.95 1.77 17.28
CA LYS A 268 -21.36 0.37 17.33
C LYS A 268 -20.91 -0.36 18.61
N SER A 269 -19.78 0.07 19.19
CA SER A 269 -19.23 -0.46 20.44
C SER A 269 -19.83 0.12 21.72
N ASP A 270 -20.63 1.19 21.63
CA ASP A 270 -21.22 1.83 22.80
C ASP A 270 -22.39 0.99 23.32
N LEU A 271 -22.30 0.53 24.57
CA LEU A 271 -23.30 -0.37 25.19
C LEU A 271 -24.70 0.24 25.18
N ALA A 272 -24.83 1.52 25.50
CA ALA A 272 -26.11 2.20 25.49
C ALA A 272 -26.73 2.34 24.08
N PHE A 273 -25.88 2.43 23.03
CA PHE A 273 -26.35 2.38 21.64
C PHE A 273 -26.80 0.97 21.23
N GLN A 274 -26.07 -0.05 21.70
CA GLN A 274 -26.45 -1.45 21.50
C GLN A 274 -27.78 -1.76 22.18
N ASP A 275 -28.04 -1.17 23.34
CA ASP A 275 -29.31 -1.29 24.04
C ASP A 275 -30.47 -0.68 23.23
N LEU A 276 -30.31 0.52 22.65
CA LEU A 276 -31.26 1.11 21.73
C LEU A 276 -31.56 0.22 20.52
N MET A 277 -30.55 -0.42 19.98
CA MET A 277 -30.68 -1.35 18.85
C MET A 277 -31.45 -2.62 19.23
N LYS A 278 -31.33 -3.10 20.47
CA LYS A 278 -31.95 -4.32 20.95
C LYS A 278 -33.36 -4.09 21.54
N ASN A 279 -33.50 -3.08 22.39
CA ASN A 279 -34.66 -2.86 23.25
C ASN A 279 -35.49 -1.64 22.85
N GLY A 280 -35.03 -0.81 21.92
CA GLY A 280 -35.78 0.32 21.39
C GLY A 280 -37.07 -0.12 20.64
N ASN A 281 -38.03 0.80 20.47
CA ASN A 281 -39.15 0.54 19.62
C ASN A 281 -38.75 0.36 18.14
N ASP A 282 -39.67 -0.08 17.28
CA ASP A 282 -39.38 -0.40 15.88
C ASP A 282 -38.75 0.77 15.11
N LYS A 283 -39.20 1.99 15.37
CA LYS A 283 -38.66 3.19 14.73
C LYS A 283 -37.23 3.48 15.18
N VAL A 284 -36.95 3.37 16.48
CA VAL A 284 -35.61 3.55 17.05
C VAL A 284 -34.65 2.51 16.50
N ARG A 285 -35.03 1.23 16.47
CA ARG A 285 -34.22 0.15 15.91
C ARG A 285 -33.93 0.39 14.45
N ALA A 286 -34.90 0.76 13.63
CA ALA A 286 -34.72 1.06 12.21
C ALA A 286 -33.77 2.24 11.98
N LEU A 287 -33.85 3.30 12.76
CA LEU A 287 -32.95 4.45 12.71
C LEU A 287 -31.53 4.05 13.08
N CYS A 288 -31.32 3.27 14.13
CA CYS A 288 -30.02 2.79 14.56
C CYS A 288 -29.37 1.89 13.50
N GLU A 289 -30.12 0.94 12.93
CA GLU A 289 -29.67 0.05 11.86
C GLU A 289 -29.24 0.86 10.62
N ALA A 290 -30.09 1.77 10.16
CA ALA A 290 -29.84 2.62 9.00
C ALA A 290 -28.57 3.46 9.21
N ARG A 291 -28.39 4.06 10.39
CA ARG A 291 -27.17 4.80 10.71
C ARG A 291 -25.92 3.95 10.62
N LEU A 292 -25.92 2.73 11.17
CA LEU A 292 -24.76 1.84 11.08
C LEU A 292 -24.46 1.46 9.63
N LYS A 293 -25.46 1.16 8.83
CA LYS A 293 -25.30 0.84 7.40
C LYS A 293 -24.77 2.03 6.60
N VAL A 294 -25.26 3.24 6.85
CA VAL A 294 -24.80 4.46 6.15
C VAL A 294 -23.37 4.84 6.54
N LYS A 295 -23.02 4.73 7.81
CA LYS A 295 -21.67 5.05 8.29
C LYS A 295 -20.61 3.99 7.95
N SER A 296 -21.01 2.76 7.67
CA SER A 296 -20.09 1.68 7.32
C SER A 296 -19.91 1.62 5.80
N THR A 297 -18.82 2.17 5.31
CA THR A 297 -18.43 2.10 3.89
C THR A 297 -17.33 1.06 3.61
N ILE A 298 -16.93 0.30 4.64
CA ILE A 298 -15.77 -0.61 4.54
C ILE A 298 -16.02 -1.74 3.53
N GLY A 299 -17.25 -2.33 3.54
CA GLY A 299 -17.65 -3.38 2.60
C GLY A 299 -17.61 -2.90 1.15
N GLU A 300 -18.30 -1.77 0.90
CA GLU A 300 -18.36 -1.13 -0.43
C GLU A 300 -16.96 -0.75 -0.93
N THR A 301 -16.15 -0.11 -0.09
CA THR A 301 -14.78 0.32 -0.45
C THR A 301 -13.89 -0.88 -0.79
N ARG A 302 -14.00 -1.97 -0.02
CA ARG A 302 -13.23 -3.20 -0.28
C ARG A 302 -13.70 -3.87 -1.56
N ALA A 303 -15.01 -4.02 -1.77
CA ALA A 303 -15.55 -4.61 -2.99
C ALA A 303 -15.10 -3.82 -4.24
N ASN A 304 -15.20 -2.50 -4.22
CA ASN A 304 -14.74 -1.67 -5.33
C ASN A 304 -13.24 -1.83 -5.61
N ARG A 305 -12.39 -1.92 -4.58
CA ARG A 305 -10.96 -2.18 -4.77
C ARG A 305 -10.67 -3.56 -5.34
N PHE A 306 -11.47 -4.57 -4.97
CA PHE A 306 -11.35 -5.90 -5.57
C PHE A 306 -11.74 -5.87 -7.05
N LEU A 307 -12.82 -5.17 -7.40
CA LEU A 307 -13.24 -5.00 -8.79
C LEU A 307 -12.17 -4.28 -9.62
N GLU A 308 -11.56 -3.24 -9.07
CA GLU A 308 -10.48 -2.53 -9.73
C GLU A 308 -9.21 -3.39 -9.86
N ALA A 309 -8.82 -4.10 -8.81
CA ALA A 309 -7.63 -4.94 -8.82
C ALA A 309 -7.73 -6.12 -9.81
N GLY A 310 -8.95 -6.68 -10.00
CA GLY A 310 -9.21 -7.79 -10.92
C GLY A 310 -9.82 -7.38 -12.26
N ARG A 311 -9.83 -6.08 -12.60
CA ARG A 311 -10.33 -5.61 -13.90
C ARG A 311 -9.58 -6.30 -15.04
N ASP A 312 -10.28 -6.57 -16.13
CA ASP A 312 -9.70 -7.16 -17.35
C ASP A 312 -8.92 -8.47 -17.13
N GLY A 313 -9.25 -9.22 -16.06
CA GLY A 313 -8.56 -10.47 -15.71
C GLY A 313 -7.18 -10.28 -15.07
N MET A 314 -6.86 -9.07 -14.61
CA MET A 314 -5.61 -8.80 -13.92
C MET A 314 -5.49 -9.61 -12.62
N LYS A 315 -4.28 -10.07 -12.33
CA LYS A 315 -3.98 -10.77 -11.08
C LYS A 315 -4.02 -9.82 -9.89
N LEU A 316 -4.38 -10.34 -8.73
CA LEU A 316 -4.49 -9.61 -7.46
C LEU A 316 -3.12 -9.45 -6.78
N PRO A 317 -2.52 -8.24 -6.75
CA PRO A 317 -1.29 -8.01 -6.01
C PRO A 317 -1.57 -7.91 -4.50
N ILE A 318 -0.82 -8.66 -3.69
CA ILE A 318 -0.96 -8.66 -2.24
C ILE A 318 0.24 -7.97 -1.61
N LEU A 319 0.06 -6.74 -1.13
CA LEU A 319 1.11 -6.03 -0.40
C LEU A 319 0.99 -6.29 1.11
N LEU A 320 1.98 -6.98 1.63
CA LEU A 320 2.25 -7.08 3.07
C LEU A 320 3.54 -6.35 3.39
N ASN A 321 3.55 -5.64 4.50
CA ASN A 321 4.79 -5.08 5.03
C ASN A 321 5.45 -6.13 5.92
N PHE A 322 6.60 -6.65 5.50
CA PHE A 322 7.42 -7.54 6.30
C PHE A 322 7.85 -6.81 7.57
N SER A 323 7.78 -7.50 8.70
CA SER A 323 8.05 -6.88 10.01
C SER A 323 7.33 -5.53 10.22
N GLY A 324 6.12 -5.38 9.68
CA GLY A 324 5.39 -4.11 9.67
C GLY A 324 4.67 -3.76 10.98
N ALA A 325 4.65 -4.67 11.97
CA ALA A 325 4.13 -4.43 13.31
C ALA A 325 5.25 -4.53 14.34
N HIS A 326 5.14 -3.80 15.46
CA HIS A 326 6.14 -3.80 16.53
C HIS A 326 6.41 -5.20 17.14
N THR A 327 5.56 -6.18 16.86
CA THR A 327 5.73 -7.59 17.21
C THR A 327 6.39 -8.41 16.09
N HIS A 328 7.03 -7.78 15.11
CA HIS A 328 7.63 -8.39 13.92
C HIS A 328 6.69 -9.22 13.05
N ARG A 329 5.37 -9.01 13.17
CA ARG A 329 4.39 -9.62 12.28
C ARG A 329 4.22 -8.80 11.00
N TRP A 330 3.73 -9.45 9.95
CA TRP A 330 3.29 -8.74 8.76
C TRP A 330 2.14 -7.79 9.07
N SER A 331 2.16 -6.62 8.51
CA SER A 331 1.00 -5.72 8.45
C SER A 331 0.52 -5.55 7.01
N GLY A 332 -0.78 -5.33 6.82
CA GLY A 332 -1.33 -5.10 5.49
C GLY A 332 -0.90 -3.75 4.93
N GLY A 333 -0.52 -3.74 3.67
CA GLY A 333 -0.16 -2.56 2.89
C GLY A 333 -1.17 -2.26 1.78
N ASN A 334 -0.79 -1.36 0.87
CA ASN A 334 -1.52 -1.04 -0.36
C ASN A 334 -2.99 -0.62 -0.14
N LYS A 335 -3.34 -0.08 1.04
CA LYS A 335 -4.72 0.30 1.42
C LYS A 335 -5.76 -0.84 1.24
N MET A 336 -5.31 -2.08 1.05
CA MET A 336 -6.12 -3.27 0.88
C MET A 336 -5.59 -4.40 1.77
N ASN A 337 -5.92 -4.35 3.07
CA ASN A 337 -5.48 -5.36 4.03
C ASN A 337 -6.34 -6.62 3.95
N LEU A 338 -5.84 -7.64 3.24
CA LEU A 338 -6.52 -8.93 3.10
C LEU A 338 -6.57 -9.75 4.40
N GLN A 339 -5.66 -9.49 5.36
CA GLN A 339 -5.67 -10.15 6.68
C GLN A 339 -6.96 -9.83 7.47
N ASN A 340 -7.59 -8.68 7.20
CA ASN A 340 -8.81 -8.23 7.87
C ASN A 340 -10.11 -8.60 7.11
N LEU A 341 -10.04 -9.47 6.11
CA LEU A 341 -11.25 -9.99 5.49
C LEU A 341 -11.99 -10.94 6.44
N LYS A 342 -13.32 -10.79 6.50
CA LYS A 342 -14.18 -11.61 7.34
C LYS A 342 -13.99 -13.10 6.98
N ARG A 343 -13.73 -13.93 7.98
CA ARG A 343 -13.65 -15.39 7.80
C ARG A 343 -14.97 -15.92 7.22
N GLY A 344 -14.88 -16.62 6.08
CA GLY A 344 -16.06 -17.13 5.38
C GLY A 344 -16.92 -16.07 4.67
N GLY A 345 -16.50 -14.79 4.62
CA GLY A 345 -17.18 -13.75 3.87
C GLY A 345 -16.95 -13.86 2.36
N GLU A 346 -17.87 -13.31 1.57
CA GLU A 346 -17.87 -13.46 0.10
C GLU A 346 -16.63 -12.82 -0.55
N LEU A 347 -16.17 -11.65 -0.06
CA LEU A 347 -14.91 -11.05 -0.55
C LEU A 347 -13.69 -11.96 -0.34
N ARG A 348 -13.66 -12.74 0.76
CA ARG A 348 -12.55 -13.69 0.96
C ARG A 348 -12.68 -14.91 0.06
N ARG A 349 -13.90 -15.36 -0.20
CA ARG A 349 -14.20 -16.48 -1.11
C ARG A 349 -14.01 -16.13 -2.59
N SER A 350 -13.97 -14.83 -2.92
CA SER A 350 -13.74 -14.36 -4.29
C SER A 350 -12.27 -14.38 -4.71
N ILE A 351 -11.35 -14.70 -3.79
CA ILE A 351 -9.92 -14.86 -4.11
C ILE A 351 -9.72 -16.32 -4.54
N LEU A 352 -9.28 -16.50 -5.80
CA LEU A 352 -9.09 -17.79 -6.49
C LEU A 352 -7.62 -18.12 -6.65
#